data_469727da37939eb5ec3d419257834004
#
_entry.id   469727da37939eb5ec3d419257834004
#
_cell.length_a   1.000
_cell.length_b   1.000
_cell.length_c   1.000
_cell.angle_alpha   90.00
_cell.angle_beta   90.00
_cell.angle_gamma   90.00
#
_symmetry.space_group_name_H-M   'P 1'
#
loop_
_entity.id
_entity.type
_entity.pdbx_description
1 polymer ?
#
loop_
_entity_poly.entity_id
_entity_poly.type
_entity_poly.pdbx_seq_one_letter_code
_entity_poly.pdbx_strand_id
1 'polypeptide(L)'
;MTDQAKTSTTYEKIGGEPTVSRLTARFYELMDTTSHFAELRAMHPADLSGSREKLFMFLSGWFGGPDLFVEKFGHPMLRARHMPFAIGTKERDQWVACMVLAMEDVGLSEDVRKV
;
A
#
# COMPACT_ATOMS: atom_id res chain seq x y z
N MET A 1 -23.61 -21.21 3.30
CA MET A 1 -23.21 -21.57 3.26
C MET A 1 -21.94 -21.83 3.03
N THR A 2 -21.58 -22.62 2.97
CA THR A 2 -20.26 -23.02 2.72
C THR A 2 -19.54 -22.20 1.73
N ASP A 3 -20.23 -21.52 0.94
CA ASP A 3 -19.59 -20.65 -0.02
C ASP A 3 -18.81 -19.52 0.61
N GLN A 4 -19.05 -19.32 1.88
CA GLN A 4 -18.32 -18.29 2.59
C GLN A 4 -16.81 -18.49 2.50
N ALA A 5 -16.36 -19.72 2.58
CA ALA A 5 -14.94 -19.99 2.47
C ALA A 5 -14.40 -19.62 1.10
N LYS A 6 -15.23 -19.73 0.07
CA LYS A 6 -14.83 -19.40 -1.28
C LYS A 6 -14.78 -17.92 -1.53
N THR A 7 -15.44 -17.15 -0.67
CA THR A 7 -15.49 -15.70 -0.84
C THR A 7 -14.51 -14.97 0.06
N SER A 8 -13.64 -15.72 0.75
CA SER A 8 -12.59 -15.08 1.54
C SER A 8 -11.73 -14.21 0.67
N THR A 9 -11.59 -12.96 1.05
CA THR A 9 -10.80 -12.01 0.30
C THR A 9 -9.33 -12.13 0.67
N THR A 10 -8.47 -11.54 -0.14
CA THR A 10 -7.06 -11.45 0.21
C THR A 10 -6.90 -10.73 1.54
N TYR A 11 -7.71 -9.69 1.76
CA TYR A 11 -7.71 -8.95 3.02
C TYR A 11 -7.88 -9.88 4.22
N GLU A 12 -8.88 -10.76 4.17
CA GLU A 12 -9.11 -11.70 5.26
C GLU A 12 -8.00 -12.73 5.39
N LYS A 13 -7.49 -13.20 4.26
CA LYS A 13 -6.45 -14.23 4.27
C LYS A 13 -5.14 -13.75 4.87
N ILE A 14 -4.81 -12.48 4.73
CA ILE A 14 -3.57 -11.95 5.26
C ILE A 14 -3.69 -11.46 6.71
N GLY A 15 -4.90 -11.47 7.27
CA GLY A 15 -5.10 -11.09 8.67
C GLY A 15 -5.85 -9.80 8.89
N GLY A 16 -6.43 -9.21 7.84
CA GLY A 16 -7.31 -8.04 7.98
C GLY A 16 -6.58 -6.76 8.33
N GLU A 17 -7.28 -5.88 9.04
CA GLU A 17 -6.79 -4.55 9.37
C GLU A 17 -5.40 -4.53 10.03
N PRO A 18 -5.13 -5.36 11.04
CA PRO A 18 -3.80 -5.30 11.68
C PRO A 18 -2.66 -5.55 10.71
N THR A 19 -2.85 -6.46 9.75
CA THR A 19 -1.82 -6.77 8.78
C THR A 19 -1.64 -5.62 7.79
N VAL A 20 -2.74 -5.05 7.29
CA VAL A 20 -2.66 -3.91 6.37
C VAL A 20 -2.01 -2.72 7.06
N SER A 21 -2.32 -2.51 8.33
CA SER A 21 -1.71 -1.44 9.11
C SER A 21 -0.19 -1.64 9.25
N ARG A 22 0.23 -2.86 9.58
CA ARG A 22 1.66 -3.17 9.69
C ARG A 22 2.38 -3.02 8.36
N LEU A 23 1.74 -3.46 7.29
CA LEU A 23 2.31 -3.34 5.95
C LEU A 23 2.53 -1.87 5.59
N THR A 24 1.53 -1.04 5.83
CA THR A 24 1.60 0.37 5.52
C THR A 24 2.70 1.05 6.35
N ALA A 25 2.76 0.75 7.63
CA ALA A 25 3.78 1.31 8.51
C ALA A 25 5.18 0.90 8.06
N ARG A 26 5.37 -0.38 7.71
CA ARG A 26 6.68 -0.86 7.27
C ARG A 26 7.09 -0.26 5.94
N PHE A 27 6.14 -0.10 5.03
CA PHE A 27 6.41 0.53 3.74
C PHE A 27 7.00 1.93 3.93
N TYR A 28 6.37 2.75 4.75
CA TYR A 28 6.86 4.12 4.97
C TYR A 28 8.12 4.14 5.82
N GLU A 29 8.30 3.20 6.73
CA GLU A 29 9.54 3.10 7.49
C GLU A 29 10.70 2.80 6.56
N LEU A 30 10.55 1.85 5.66
CA LEU A 30 11.58 1.52 4.68
C LEU A 30 11.89 2.70 3.78
N MET A 31 10.85 3.39 3.31
CA MET A 31 11.02 4.57 2.47
C MET A 31 11.83 5.64 3.17
N ASP A 32 11.58 5.84 4.47
CA ASP A 32 12.18 6.92 5.24
C ASP A 32 13.61 6.60 5.68
N THR A 33 13.96 5.32 5.81
CA THR A 33 15.25 4.93 6.40
C THR A 33 16.21 4.27 5.42
N THR A 34 15.76 3.93 4.20
CA THR A 34 16.59 3.22 3.25
C THR A 34 17.04 4.18 2.15
N SER A 35 18.36 4.40 2.04
CA SER A 35 18.89 5.36 1.08
C SER A 35 18.53 5.00 -0.37
N HIS A 36 18.33 3.71 -0.66
CA HIS A 36 17.92 3.26 -1.98
C HIS A 36 16.58 3.88 -2.43
N PHE A 37 15.77 4.34 -1.49
CA PHE A 37 14.46 4.92 -1.79
C PHE A 37 14.44 6.45 -1.63
N ALA A 38 15.60 7.09 -1.68
CA ALA A 38 15.71 8.53 -1.43
C ALA A 38 14.88 9.37 -2.39
N GLU A 39 14.88 9.03 -3.67
CA GLU A 39 14.10 9.79 -4.65
C GLU A 39 12.60 9.66 -4.39
N LEU A 40 12.16 8.45 -4.06
CA LEU A 40 10.77 8.20 -3.72
C LEU A 40 10.38 9.00 -2.46
N ARG A 41 11.25 8.97 -1.44
CA ARG A 41 11.00 9.72 -0.21
C ARG A 41 10.87 11.21 -0.48
N ALA A 42 11.69 11.73 -1.38
CA ALA A 42 11.69 13.16 -1.69
C ALA A 42 10.39 13.65 -2.33
N MET A 43 9.59 12.74 -2.88
CA MET A 43 8.28 13.08 -3.44
C MET A 43 7.19 13.24 -2.38
N HIS A 44 7.51 12.94 -1.13
CA HIS A 44 6.53 12.98 -0.05
C HIS A 44 6.80 14.12 0.91
N PRO A 45 5.77 14.60 1.64
CA PRO A 45 5.98 15.61 2.68
C PRO A 45 6.88 15.09 3.79
N ALA A 46 7.45 16.00 4.55
CA ALA A 46 8.28 15.62 5.70
C ALA A 46 7.48 14.77 6.68
N ASP A 47 6.22 15.11 6.91
CA ASP A 47 5.32 14.34 7.77
C ASP A 47 4.57 13.32 6.92
N LEU A 48 4.87 12.04 7.11
CA LEU A 48 4.29 10.95 6.33
C LEU A 48 2.95 10.44 6.86
N SER A 49 2.46 10.97 7.99
CA SER A 49 1.25 10.42 8.60
C SER A 49 0.03 10.49 7.69
N GLY A 50 -0.14 11.59 6.97
CA GLY A 50 -1.25 11.71 6.03
C GLY A 50 -1.16 10.73 4.87
N SER A 51 0.05 10.59 4.31
CA SER A 51 0.27 9.63 3.22
C SER A 51 0.03 8.21 3.69
N ARG A 52 0.50 7.88 4.90
CA ARG A 52 0.35 6.55 5.47
C ARG A 52 -1.13 6.22 5.68
N GLU A 53 -1.90 7.17 6.18
CA GLU A 53 -3.33 6.96 6.39
C GLU A 53 -4.04 6.68 5.07
N LYS A 54 -3.74 7.47 4.05
CA LYS A 54 -4.38 7.29 2.74
C LYS A 54 -4.02 5.95 2.12
N LEU A 55 -2.77 5.55 2.21
CA LEU A 55 -2.34 4.26 1.66
C LEU A 55 -3.00 3.11 2.40
N PHE A 56 -3.10 3.22 3.73
CA PHE A 56 -3.80 2.21 4.52
C PHE A 56 -5.23 2.04 4.03
N MET A 57 -5.95 3.14 3.86
CA MET A 57 -7.34 3.09 3.40
C MET A 57 -7.45 2.50 2.00
N PHE A 58 -6.54 2.88 1.11
CA PHE A 58 -6.53 2.38 -0.26
C PHE A 58 -6.24 0.88 -0.29
N LEU A 59 -5.24 0.42 0.45
CA LEU A 59 -4.86 -0.98 0.46
C LEU A 59 -5.96 -1.86 1.07
N SER A 60 -6.69 -1.33 2.05
CA SER A 60 -7.83 -2.06 2.60
C SER A 60 -8.78 -2.48 1.48
N GLY A 61 -9.20 -1.54 0.64
CA GLY A 61 -10.06 -1.86 -0.50
C GLY A 61 -9.36 -2.68 -1.56
N TRP A 62 -8.08 -2.38 -1.81
CA TRP A 62 -7.31 -3.12 -2.82
C TRP A 62 -7.27 -4.62 -2.54
N PHE A 63 -7.13 -4.99 -1.27
CA PHE A 63 -7.09 -6.38 -0.88
C PHE A 63 -8.48 -7.00 -0.71
N GLY A 64 -9.53 -6.24 -0.99
CA GLY A 64 -10.89 -6.75 -0.90
C GLY A 64 -11.56 -6.56 0.45
N GLY A 65 -10.97 -5.76 1.31
CA GLY A 65 -11.58 -5.41 2.60
C GLY A 65 -12.47 -4.19 2.48
N PRO A 66 -12.74 -3.53 3.62
CA PRO A 66 -13.57 -2.32 3.61
C PRO A 66 -13.00 -1.27 2.68
N ASP A 67 -13.87 -0.65 1.90
CA ASP A 67 -13.47 0.29 0.84
C ASP A 67 -13.31 1.70 1.41
N LEU A 68 -12.42 1.81 2.38
CA LEU A 68 -12.27 3.02 3.19
C LEU A 68 -11.89 4.25 2.38
N PHE A 69 -10.99 4.07 1.41
CA PHE A 69 -10.55 5.20 0.59
C PHE A 69 -11.70 5.75 -0.24
N VAL A 70 -12.44 4.85 -0.89
CA VAL A 70 -13.57 5.25 -1.74
C VAL A 70 -14.66 5.93 -0.92
N GLU A 71 -14.92 5.42 0.29
CA GLU A 71 -15.93 6.00 1.16
C GLU A 71 -15.59 7.42 1.58
N LYS A 72 -14.31 7.70 1.80
CA LYS A 72 -13.88 9.01 2.28
C LYS A 72 -13.55 9.98 1.16
N PHE A 73 -12.88 9.51 0.11
CA PHE A 73 -12.33 10.38 -0.94
C PHE A 73 -12.96 10.15 -2.32
N GLY A 74 -13.82 9.15 -2.47
CA GLY A 74 -14.37 8.78 -3.76
C GLY A 74 -13.40 7.92 -4.56
N HIS A 75 -13.68 7.75 -5.84
CA HIS A 75 -12.85 6.90 -6.70
C HIS A 75 -11.39 7.36 -6.65
N PRO A 76 -10.43 6.43 -6.49
CA PRO A 76 -9.02 6.82 -6.30
C PRO A 76 -8.42 7.64 -7.43
N MET A 77 -8.77 7.33 -8.69
CA MET A 77 -8.23 8.05 -9.84
C MET A 77 -6.71 8.23 -9.74
N LEU A 78 -6.01 7.12 -9.54
CA LEU A 78 -4.59 7.15 -9.21
C LEU A 78 -3.75 7.93 -10.21
N ARG A 79 -4.02 7.76 -11.50
CA ARG A 79 -3.25 8.46 -12.52
C ARG A 79 -3.39 9.97 -12.37
N ALA A 80 -4.63 10.44 -12.24
CA ALA A 80 -4.88 11.87 -12.13
C ALA A 80 -4.26 12.46 -10.87
N ARG A 81 -4.34 11.73 -9.76
CA ARG A 81 -3.80 12.22 -8.50
C ARG A 81 -2.29 12.31 -8.50
N HIS A 82 -1.61 11.51 -9.33
CA HIS A 82 -0.16 11.52 -9.39
C HIS A 82 0.39 12.39 -10.52
N MET A 83 -0.45 12.88 -11.41
CA MET A 83 0.02 13.70 -12.52
C MET A 83 0.80 14.95 -12.11
N PRO A 84 0.46 15.63 -11.00
CA PRO A 84 1.23 16.81 -10.59
C PRO A 84 2.66 16.51 -10.16
N PHE A 85 2.97 15.24 -9.92
CA PHE A 85 4.31 14.84 -9.47
C PHE A 85 5.14 14.38 -10.65
N ALA A 86 6.44 14.63 -10.61
CA ALA A 86 7.35 14.16 -11.64
C ALA A 86 7.70 12.70 -11.39
N ILE A 87 6.72 11.81 -11.64
CA ILE A 87 6.91 10.39 -11.41
C ILE A 87 7.49 9.73 -12.63
N GLY A 88 8.77 9.42 -12.58
CA GLY A 88 9.45 8.70 -13.64
C GLY A 88 9.56 7.22 -13.34
N THR A 89 10.27 6.52 -14.23
CA THR A 89 10.52 5.08 -14.08
C THR A 89 11.24 4.77 -12.78
N LYS A 90 12.19 5.62 -12.40
CA LYS A 90 12.98 5.41 -11.19
C LYS A 90 12.12 5.42 -9.93
N GLU A 91 11.25 6.43 -9.80
CA GLU A 91 10.39 6.54 -8.63
C GLU A 91 9.38 5.40 -8.58
N ARG A 92 8.84 5.03 -9.73
CA ARG A 92 7.92 3.91 -9.81
C ARG A 92 8.59 2.61 -9.39
N ASP A 93 9.79 2.37 -9.87
CA ASP A 93 10.52 1.15 -9.54
C ASP A 93 10.87 1.10 -8.05
N GLN A 94 11.23 2.24 -7.49
CA GLN A 94 11.50 2.33 -6.05
C GLN A 94 10.25 2.05 -5.23
N TRP A 95 9.10 2.57 -5.68
CA TRP A 95 7.83 2.32 -4.99
C TRP A 95 7.52 0.82 -4.96
N VAL A 96 7.62 0.17 -6.11
CA VAL A 96 7.35 -1.27 -6.20
C VAL A 96 8.32 -2.06 -5.34
N ALA A 97 9.62 -1.74 -5.41
CA ALA A 97 10.62 -2.44 -4.63
C ALA A 97 10.37 -2.25 -3.13
N CYS A 98 10.03 -1.05 -2.72
CA CYS A 98 9.73 -0.74 -1.32
C CYS A 98 8.52 -1.54 -0.85
N MET A 99 7.48 -1.61 -1.67
CA MET A 99 6.27 -2.34 -1.31
C MET A 99 6.55 -3.84 -1.19
N VAL A 100 7.34 -4.41 -2.12
CA VAL A 100 7.68 -5.83 -2.06
C VAL A 100 8.46 -6.14 -0.78
N LEU A 101 9.44 -5.30 -0.43
CA LEU A 101 10.20 -5.50 0.80
C LEU A 101 9.30 -5.40 2.03
N ALA A 102 8.38 -4.45 2.03
CA ALA A 102 7.45 -4.30 3.14
C ALA A 102 6.57 -5.54 3.29
N MET A 103 6.08 -6.06 2.18
CA MET A 103 5.26 -7.27 2.19
C MET A 103 6.03 -8.47 2.72
N GLU A 104 7.30 -8.61 2.31
CA GLU A 104 8.14 -9.68 2.81
C GLU A 104 8.37 -9.56 4.31
N ASP A 105 8.62 -8.33 4.77
CA ASP A 105 8.93 -8.09 6.17
C ASP A 105 7.75 -8.37 7.09
N VAL A 106 6.51 -8.19 6.60
CA VAL A 106 5.34 -8.53 7.39
C VAL A 106 4.83 -9.94 7.11
N GLY A 107 5.57 -10.72 6.31
CA GLY A 107 5.30 -12.14 6.16
C GLY A 107 4.25 -12.52 5.13
N LEU A 108 3.96 -11.65 4.17
CA LEU A 108 2.99 -11.98 3.13
C LEU A 108 3.59 -12.94 2.11
N SER A 109 2.76 -13.86 1.61
CA SER A 109 3.20 -14.84 0.65
C SER A 109 3.48 -14.22 -0.71
N GLU A 110 4.23 -14.94 -1.54
CA GLU A 110 4.53 -14.49 -2.88
C GLU A 110 3.28 -14.27 -3.71
N ASP A 111 2.27 -15.12 -3.52
CA ASP A 111 1.01 -14.98 -4.26
C ASP A 111 0.35 -13.63 -3.98
N VAL A 112 0.39 -13.20 -2.73
CA VAL A 112 -0.18 -11.91 -2.34
C VAL A 112 0.64 -10.77 -2.94
N ARG A 113 1.96 -10.92 -2.95
CA ARG A 113 2.84 -9.86 -3.46
C ARG A 113 2.68 -9.61 -4.95
N LYS A 114 2.12 -10.57 -5.69
CA LYS A 114 1.89 -10.42 -7.12
C LYS A 114 0.58 -9.73 -7.47
N VAL A 115 -0.27 -9.52 -6.51
CA VAL A 115 -1.60 -8.95 -6.75
C VAL A 115 -1.56 -7.48 -7.18
#